data_0e3416fd545940701d94b174735873fd
#
_entry.id   0e3416fd545940701d94b174735873fd
#
_cell.length_a   1.000
_cell.length_b   1.000
_cell.length_c   1.000
_cell.angle_alpha   90.00
_cell.angle_beta   90.00
_cell.angle_gamma   90.00
#
_symmetry.space_group_name_H-M   'P 1'
#
loop_
_entity.id
_entity.type
_entity.pdbx_description
1 polymer ?
#
loop_
_entity_poly.entity_id
_entity_poly.type
_entity_poly.pdbx_seq_one_letter_code
_entity_poly.pdbx_strand_id
1 'polypeptide(L)'
;MKEGDKAISLAFETYDRNVLLTVIDKIFKDRDIDVPKFLTIVSKFENTNSAVIEYLKKNVPDQLENYLKQKNLYEDLFFMYLEKFFRSKDLTSRKEAIEKIKEYQKILEKKPGDFDYKFYRNYINDLENSLKLKSKCLEKGFIQTTDTAPFDNSVYDCFKAIILKGDNKYAEEENKTYDISPKKYMILRLRTYAEMNKFDAIDNVLNGTTLKKLNLTPLNMAELYVDYKKYDKAVEYIKQINEPDYFDYKIEMLKYMEKYADALECIITDKDCDRKDILVNDILAKKPDLRNKADELFAKYGH
;
A
#
# COMPACT_ATOMS: atom_id res chain seq x y z
N MET A 1 -32.75 19.53 32.93
CA MET A 1 -33.11 19.08 31.58
C MET A 1 -33.60 20.21 30.68
N LYS A 2 -34.65 20.96 31.03
CA LYS A 2 -35.20 22.04 30.16
C LYS A 2 -34.19 23.15 29.82
N GLU A 3 -33.28 23.47 30.71
CA GLU A 3 -32.27 24.53 30.50
C GLU A 3 -31.16 24.10 29.55
N GLY A 4 -30.71 22.84 29.61
CA GLY A 4 -29.75 22.27 28.65
C GLY A 4 -30.30 22.18 27.22
N ASP A 5 -31.56 21.77 27.10
CA ASP A 5 -32.26 21.72 25.80
C ASP A 5 -32.34 23.12 25.16
N LYS A 6 -32.69 24.17 25.97
CA LYS A 6 -32.74 25.55 25.49
C LYS A 6 -31.36 26.10 25.11
N ALA A 7 -30.33 25.77 25.90
CA ALA A 7 -28.96 26.22 25.65
C ALA A 7 -28.42 25.64 24.30
N ILE A 8 -28.69 24.37 24.01
CA ILE A 8 -28.29 23.74 22.73
C ILE A 8 -29.07 24.36 21.57
N SER A 9 -30.38 24.56 21.72
CA SER A 9 -31.21 25.20 20.68
C SER A 9 -30.69 26.58 20.31
N LEU A 10 -30.43 27.43 21.33
CA LEU A 10 -29.88 28.77 21.13
C LEU A 10 -28.47 28.75 20.51
N ALA A 11 -27.60 27.83 20.96
CA ALA A 11 -26.26 27.70 20.39
C ALA A 11 -26.32 27.25 18.92
N PHE A 12 -27.25 26.39 18.55
CA PHE A 12 -27.47 25.99 17.17
C PHE A 12 -27.94 27.16 16.28
N GLU A 13 -28.82 28.02 16.80
CA GLU A 13 -29.31 29.22 16.11
C GLU A 13 -28.20 30.24 15.79
N THR A 14 -27.10 30.21 16.53
CA THR A 14 -25.94 31.10 16.25
C THR A 14 -25.15 30.68 15.00
N TYR A 15 -25.34 29.47 14.48
CA TYR A 15 -24.53 28.87 13.43
C TYR A 15 -23.01 28.85 13.71
N ASP A 16 -22.62 29.07 14.98
CA ASP A 16 -21.22 29.03 15.42
C ASP A 16 -20.92 27.69 16.11
N ARG A 17 -20.08 26.89 15.43
CA ARG A 17 -19.67 25.59 15.93
C ARG A 17 -18.94 25.65 17.27
N ASN A 18 -18.14 26.70 17.50
CA ASN A 18 -17.41 26.84 18.76
C ASN A 18 -18.36 27.15 19.93
N VAL A 19 -19.36 27.96 19.70
CA VAL A 19 -20.43 28.21 20.69
C VAL A 19 -21.14 26.90 21.03
N LEU A 20 -21.50 26.12 20.02
CA LEU A 20 -22.17 24.84 20.22
C LEU A 20 -21.28 23.86 21.02
N LEU A 21 -20.01 23.71 20.66
CA LEU A 21 -19.05 22.85 21.40
C LEU A 21 -18.87 23.32 22.84
N THR A 22 -18.83 24.63 23.06
CA THR A 22 -18.73 25.20 24.41
C THR A 22 -19.96 24.89 25.27
N VAL A 23 -21.17 24.95 24.66
CA VAL A 23 -22.42 24.60 25.36
C VAL A 23 -22.46 23.12 25.67
N ILE A 24 -22.08 22.26 24.71
CA ILE A 24 -21.97 20.81 24.90
C ILE A 24 -21.00 20.47 26.05
N ASP A 25 -19.83 21.11 26.09
CA ASP A 25 -18.83 20.92 27.14
C ASP A 25 -19.36 21.34 28.54
N LYS A 26 -20.09 22.48 28.62
CA LYS A 26 -20.70 22.92 29.87
C LYS A 26 -21.77 21.98 30.38
N ILE A 27 -22.64 21.47 29.49
CA ILE A 27 -23.69 20.51 29.86
C ILE A 27 -23.03 19.21 30.34
N PHE A 28 -21.97 18.75 29.69
CA PHE A 28 -21.26 17.52 30.08
C PHE A 28 -20.58 17.65 31.43
N LYS A 29 -20.04 18.85 31.76
CA LYS A 29 -19.37 19.13 33.01
C LYS A 29 -20.30 19.49 34.18
N ASP A 30 -21.61 19.57 33.91
CA ASP A 30 -22.60 19.80 34.94
C ASP A 30 -22.67 18.58 35.88
N ARG A 31 -22.49 18.81 37.17
CA ARG A 31 -22.44 17.74 38.19
C ARG A 31 -23.76 17.00 38.36
N ASP A 32 -24.88 17.62 37.98
CA ASP A 32 -26.21 17.04 38.07
C ASP A 32 -26.59 16.21 36.82
N ILE A 33 -25.72 16.20 35.82
CA ILE A 33 -25.93 15.51 34.54
C ILE A 33 -24.92 14.37 34.41
N ASP A 34 -25.40 13.14 34.58
CA ASP A 34 -24.62 11.94 34.23
C ASP A 34 -24.54 11.71 32.72
N VAL A 35 -23.65 10.82 32.29
CA VAL A 35 -23.45 10.51 30.85
C VAL A 35 -24.76 10.08 30.15
N PRO A 36 -25.60 9.20 30.71
CA PRO A 36 -26.88 8.84 30.10
C PRO A 36 -27.82 10.02 29.91
N LYS A 37 -27.94 10.92 30.90
CA LYS A 37 -28.74 12.15 30.76
C LYS A 37 -28.15 13.10 29.73
N PHE A 38 -26.83 13.28 29.71
CA PHE A 38 -26.13 14.05 28.68
C PHE A 38 -26.48 13.54 27.28
N LEU A 39 -26.28 12.23 27.04
CA LEU A 39 -26.62 11.62 25.76
C LEU A 39 -28.10 11.79 25.38
N THR A 40 -29.01 11.71 26.37
CA THR A 40 -30.43 11.93 26.16
C THR A 40 -30.72 13.37 25.74
N ILE A 41 -30.04 14.37 26.32
CA ILE A 41 -30.21 15.78 25.97
C ILE A 41 -29.72 16.00 24.53
N VAL A 42 -28.47 15.67 24.23
CA VAL A 42 -27.86 15.94 22.92
C VAL A 42 -28.50 15.14 21.79
N SER A 43 -29.06 13.97 22.10
CA SER A 43 -29.71 13.13 21.11
C SER A 43 -31.06 13.68 20.58
N LYS A 44 -31.63 14.70 21.19
CA LYS A 44 -32.84 15.36 20.68
C LYS A 44 -32.60 16.23 19.45
N PHE A 45 -31.35 16.60 19.20
CA PHE A 45 -30.96 17.55 18.17
C PHE A 45 -30.15 16.87 17.06
N GLU A 46 -30.82 16.49 15.96
CA GLU A 46 -30.16 15.81 14.83
C GLU A 46 -29.08 16.66 14.18
N ASN A 47 -29.32 17.94 14.04
CA ASN A 47 -28.40 18.88 13.40
C ASN A 47 -27.11 19.12 14.20
N THR A 48 -27.03 18.65 15.45
CA THR A 48 -25.85 18.76 16.29
C THR A 48 -24.95 17.53 16.28
N ASN A 49 -25.34 16.47 15.57
CA ASN A 49 -24.64 15.17 15.60
C ASN A 49 -23.14 15.32 15.35
N SER A 50 -22.73 16.10 14.35
CA SER A 50 -21.29 16.27 14.01
C SER A 50 -20.50 16.89 15.17
N ALA A 51 -21.04 17.90 15.87
CA ALA A 51 -20.40 18.54 16.99
C ALA A 51 -20.35 17.62 18.22
N VAL A 52 -21.41 16.86 18.48
CA VAL A 52 -21.45 15.87 19.57
C VAL A 52 -20.45 14.74 19.30
N ILE A 53 -20.37 14.22 18.08
CA ILE A 53 -19.39 13.20 17.69
C ILE A 53 -17.98 13.70 17.91
N GLU A 54 -17.67 14.93 17.48
CA GLU A 54 -16.36 15.53 17.67
C GLU A 54 -16.04 15.69 19.16
N TYR A 55 -16.99 16.19 19.95
CA TYR A 55 -16.82 16.32 21.38
C TYR A 55 -16.56 14.98 22.06
N LEU A 56 -17.36 13.96 21.76
CA LEU A 56 -17.22 12.63 22.34
C LEU A 56 -15.89 11.98 21.92
N LYS A 57 -15.48 12.10 20.66
CA LYS A 57 -14.16 11.59 20.19
C LYS A 57 -13.00 12.15 21.00
N LYS A 58 -13.07 13.43 21.36
CA LYS A 58 -11.99 14.13 22.07
C LYS A 58 -12.01 13.92 23.58
N ASN A 59 -13.19 13.93 24.20
CA ASN A 59 -13.31 14.03 25.65
C ASN A 59 -13.81 12.76 26.33
N VAL A 60 -14.64 11.96 25.64
CA VAL A 60 -15.28 10.75 26.21
C VAL A 60 -15.43 9.66 25.16
N PRO A 61 -14.34 9.17 24.59
CA PRO A 61 -14.37 8.23 23.46
C PRO A 61 -15.15 6.94 23.75
N ASP A 62 -15.17 6.50 25.00
CA ASP A 62 -15.90 5.29 25.42
C ASP A 62 -17.43 5.41 25.27
N GLN A 63 -17.95 6.64 25.19
CA GLN A 63 -19.39 6.89 25.02
C GLN A 63 -19.80 7.13 23.55
N LEU A 64 -18.83 7.29 22.67
CA LEU A 64 -19.10 7.56 21.27
C LEU A 64 -19.92 6.43 20.62
N GLU A 65 -19.53 5.20 20.86
CA GLU A 65 -20.24 4.04 20.29
C GLU A 65 -21.72 3.99 20.75
N ASN A 66 -21.96 4.24 22.04
CA ASN A 66 -23.31 4.25 22.59
C ASN A 66 -24.16 5.35 21.95
N TYR A 67 -23.60 6.55 21.79
CA TYR A 67 -24.29 7.65 21.12
C TYR A 67 -24.62 7.34 19.67
N LEU A 68 -23.66 6.84 18.89
CA LEU A 68 -23.87 6.49 17.49
C LEU A 68 -24.93 5.40 17.33
N LYS A 69 -24.97 4.40 18.21
CA LYS A 69 -26.01 3.36 18.24
C LYS A 69 -27.39 3.92 18.54
N GLN A 70 -27.50 4.80 19.56
CA GLN A 70 -28.79 5.42 19.91
C GLN A 70 -29.36 6.27 18.75
N LYS A 71 -28.48 6.88 17.97
CA LYS A 71 -28.83 7.72 16.83
C LYS A 71 -28.99 6.92 15.52
N ASN A 72 -28.76 5.62 15.53
CA ASN A 72 -28.72 4.76 14.33
C ASN A 72 -27.77 5.29 13.23
N LEU A 73 -26.65 5.92 13.65
CA LEU A 73 -25.61 6.45 12.77
C LEU A 73 -24.64 5.31 12.40
N TYR A 74 -25.12 4.35 11.64
CA TYR A 74 -24.39 3.12 11.32
C TYR A 74 -23.21 3.36 10.39
N GLU A 75 -23.23 4.39 9.57
CA GLU A 75 -22.10 4.79 8.72
C GLU A 75 -20.95 5.32 9.58
N ASP A 76 -21.23 6.18 10.55
CA ASP A 76 -20.23 6.66 11.51
C ASP A 76 -19.67 5.52 12.37
N LEU A 77 -20.50 4.55 12.77
CA LEU A 77 -20.05 3.32 13.47
C LEU A 77 -19.12 2.49 12.61
N PHE A 78 -19.46 2.31 11.33
CA PHE A 78 -18.64 1.60 10.37
C PHE A 78 -17.23 2.25 10.28
N PHE A 79 -17.17 3.55 10.04
CA PHE A 79 -15.90 4.27 9.93
C PHE A 79 -15.15 4.35 11.26
N MET A 80 -15.82 4.46 12.39
CA MET A 80 -15.20 4.40 13.72
C MET A 80 -14.45 3.08 13.93
N TYR A 81 -15.08 1.95 13.59
CA TYR A 81 -14.44 0.65 13.72
C TYR A 81 -13.36 0.42 12.66
N LEU A 82 -13.49 0.99 11.46
CA LEU A 82 -12.44 0.99 10.45
C LEU A 82 -11.20 1.74 10.95
N GLU A 83 -11.39 2.92 11.57
CA GLU A 83 -10.32 3.66 12.22
C GLU A 83 -9.69 2.88 13.39
N LYS A 84 -10.51 2.24 14.23
CA LYS A 84 -10.05 1.36 15.31
C LYS A 84 -9.21 0.21 14.78
N PHE A 85 -9.60 -0.41 13.68
CA PHE A 85 -8.84 -1.48 13.02
C PHE A 85 -7.42 -1.03 12.66
N PHE A 86 -7.28 0.13 12.02
CA PHE A 86 -5.96 0.63 11.60
C PHE A 86 -5.10 1.12 12.76
N ARG A 87 -5.72 1.68 13.81
CA ARG A 87 -4.99 2.16 14.99
C ARG A 87 -4.60 1.05 15.96
N SER A 88 -5.29 -0.08 15.94
CA SER A 88 -4.99 -1.19 16.85
C SER A 88 -3.66 -1.85 16.51
N LYS A 89 -2.85 -2.10 17.54
CA LYS A 89 -1.54 -2.75 17.41
C LYS A 89 -1.58 -4.25 17.64
N ASP A 90 -2.68 -4.78 18.16
CA ASP A 90 -2.84 -6.19 18.46
C ASP A 90 -3.87 -6.87 17.55
N LEU A 91 -3.68 -8.19 17.37
CA LEU A 91 -4.50 -9.01 16.49
C LEU A 91 -5.95 -9.13 16.97
N THR A 92 -6.15 -9.25 18.29
CA THR A 92 -7.48 -9.45 18.88
C THR A 92 -8.37 -8.24 18.63
N SER A 93 -7.87 -7.05 18.96
CA SER A 93 -8.59 -5.79 18.71
C SER A 93 -8.91 -5.57 17.22
N ARG A 94 -8.01 -5.98 16.31
CA ARG A 94 -8.27 -5.93 14.86
C ARG A 94 -9.34 -6.92 14.42
N LYS A 95 -9.35 -8.15 14.97
CA LYS A 95 -10.41 -9.15 14.70
C LYS A 95 -11.77 -8.66 15.18
N GLU A 96 -11.84 -8.14 16.40
CA GLU A 96 -13.07 -7.56 16.94
C GLU A 96 -13.58 -6.39 16.08
N ALA A 97 -12.68 -5.51 15.64
CA ALA A 97 -13.04 -4.39 14.79
C ALA A 97 -13.61 -4.86 13.45
N ILE A 98 -13.00 -5.87 12.79
CA ILE A 98 -13.52 -6.44 11.53
C ILE A 98 -14.91 -7.03 11.70
N GLU A 99 -15.17 -7.78 12.78
CA GLU A 99 -16.49 -8.34 13.03
C GLU A 99 -17.55 -7.24 13.18
N LYS A 100 -17.22 -6.15 13.88
CA LYS A 100 -18.11 -4.99 14.00
C LYS A 100 -18.32 -4.27 12.67
N ILE A 101 -17.28 -4.08 11.88
CA ILE A 101 -17.37 -3.50 10.53
C ILE A 101 -18.35 -4.31 9.67
N LYS A 102 -18.23 -5.64 9.67
CA LYS A 102 -19.12 -6.56 8.94
C LYS A 102 -20.57 -6.48 9.43
N GLU A 103 -20.78 -6.35 10.75
CA GLU A 103 -22.10 -6.17 11.35
C GLU A 103 -22.78 -4.91 10.80
N TYR A 104 -22.09 -3.78 10.86
CA TYR A 104 -22.63 -2.51 10.39
C TYR A 104 -22.77 -2.44 8.87
N GLN A 105 -21.86 -3.03 8.13
CA GLN A 105 -21.97 -3.16 6.68
C GLN A 105 -23.28 -3.86 6.29
N LYS A 106 -23.61 -4.99 6.92
CA LYS A 106 -24.87 -5.73 6.65
C LYS A 106 -26.12 -4.89 6.94
N ILE A 107 -26.06 -3.99 7.92
CA ILE A 107 -27.15 -3.07 8.24
C ILE A 107 -27.27 -2.00 7.15
N LEU A 108 -26.14 -1.43 6.74
CA LEU A 108 -26.08 -0.39 5.72
C LEU A 108 -26.55 -0.91 4.35
N GLU A 109 -26.19 -2.14 3.98
CA GLU A 109 -26.64 -2.79 2.72
C GLU A 109 -28.15 -2.88 2.57
N LYS A 110 -28.88 -2.84 3.66
CA LYS A 110 -30.37 -2.89 3.65
C LYS A 110 -31.01 -1.50 3.55
N LYS A 111 -30.21 -0.44 3.65
CA LYS A 111 -30.71 0.94 3.56
C LYS A 111 -30.46 1.50 2.16
N PRO A 112 -31.46 2.10 1.50
CA PRO A 112 -31.21 2.84 0.27
C PRO A 112 -30.36 4.08 0.57
N GLY A 113 -29.25 4.27 -0.15
CA GLY A 113 -28.36 5.42 0.02
C GLY A 113 -27.20 5.39 -0.98
N ASP A 114 -26.40 6.44 -0.98
CA ASP A 114 -25.25 6.64 -1.89
C ASP A 114 -23.99 5.85 -1.50
N PHE A 115 -24.07 5.04 -0.45
CA PHE A 115 -22.91 4.29 0.04
C PHE A 115 -22.58 3.13 -0.90
N ASP A 116 -21.36 3.08 -1.42
CA ASP A 116 -20.90 1.99 -2.30
C ASP A 116 -20.57 0.71 -1.51
N TYR A 117 -21.63 -0.03 -1.18
CA TYR A 117 -21.53 -1.29 -0.42
C TYR A 117 -20.66 -2.34 -1.10
N LYS A 118 -20.66 -2.38 -2.44
CA LYS A 118 -19.88 -3.39 -3.18
C LYS A 118 -18.39 -3.14 -3.04
N PHE A 119 -17.97 -1.88 -3.14
CA PHE A 119 -16.58 -1.49 -2.92
C PHE A 119 -16.12 -1.85 -1.51
N TYR A 120 -16.89 -1.43 -0.49
CA TYR A 120 -16.53 -1.70 0.90
C TYR A 120 -16.56 -3.18 1.26
N ARG A 121 -17.45 -3.99 0.67
CA ARG A 121 -17.47 -5.44 0.88
C ARG A 121 -16.16 -6.08 0.41
N ASN A 122 -15.69 -5.77 -0.79
CA ASN A 122 -14.43 -6.28 -1.30
C ASN A 122 -13.27 -5.84 -0.41
N TYR A 123 -13.23 -4.56 -0.06
CA TYR A 123 -12.20 -4.00 0.81
C TYR A 123 -12.14 -4.68 2.20
N ILE A 124 -13.28 -4.92 2.83
CA ILE A 124 -13.34 -5.63 4.13
C ILE A 124 -12.86 -7.08 3.98
N ASN A 125 -13.24 -7.76 2.91
CA ASN A 125 -12.76 -9.12 2.64
C ASN A 125 -11.23 -9.14 2.48
N ASP A 126 -10.66 -8.16 1.81
CA ASP A 126 -9.21 -8.02 1.65
C ASP A 126 -8.51 -7.77 2.99
N LEU A 127 -9.08 -6.91 3.84
CA LEU A 127 -8.58 -6.67 5.21
C LEU A 127 -8.64 -7.96 6.06
N GLU A 128 -9.74 -8.69 6.00
CA GLU A 128 -9.90 -9.95 6.73
C GLU A 128 -8.92 -11.01 6.25
N ASN A 129 -8.76 -11.16 4.95
CA ASN A 129 -7.81 -12.09 4.36
C ASN A 129 -6.37 -11.72 4.74
N SER A 130 -6.01 -10.44 4.65
CA SER A 130 -4.71 -9.94 5.14
C SER A 130 -4.48 -10.31 6.61
N LEU A 131 -5.50 -10.13 7.45
CA LEU A 131 -5.41 -10.47 8.88
C LEU A 131 -5.25 -11.97 9.13
N LYS A 132 -5.95 -12.81 8.36
CA LYS A 132 -5.81 -14.28 8.41
C LYS A 132 -4.39 -14.72 8.03
N LEU A 133 -3.81 -14.15 6.96
CA LEU A 133 -2.44 -14.46 6.57
C LEU A 133 -1.43 -14.10 7.66
N LYS A 134 -1.57 -12.89 8.23
CA LYS A 134 -0.71 -12.44 9.34
C LYS A 134 -0.81 -13.37 10.55
N SER A 135 -2.03 -13.80 10.92
CA SER A 135 -2.24 -14.76 12.00
C SER A 135 -1.48 -16.07 11.75
N LYS A 136 -1.62 -16.63 10.53
CA LYS A 136 -0.89 -17.85 10.11
C LYS A 136 0.63 -17.65 10.14
N CYS A 137 1.11 -16.49 9.71
CA CYS A 137 2.55 -16.19 9.74
C CYS A 137 3.09 -16.09 11.17
N LEU A 138 2.32 -15.54 12.10
CA LEU A 138 2.66 -15.51 13.53
C LEU A 138 2.67 -16.91 14.13
N GLU A 139 1.63 -17.69 13.90
CA GLU A 139 1.49 -19.08 14.41
C GLU A 139 2.62 -19.98 13.92
N LYS A 140 3.07 -19.80 12.67
CA LYS A 140 4.18 -20.57 12.08
C LYS A 140 5.57 -19.96 12.37
N GLY A 141 5.66 -18.84 13.07
CA GLY A 141 6.91 -18.19 13.42
C GLY A 141 7.65 -17.53 12.25
N PHE A 142 6.96 -17.25 11.14
CA PHE A 142 7.53 -16.49 10.02
C PHE A 142 7.73 -15.02 10.40
N ILE A 143 6.80 -14.46 11.21
CA ILE A 143 6.83 -13.11 11.76
C ILE A 143 6.87 -13.23 13.28
N GLN A 144 7.60 -12.36 13.97
CA GLN A 144 7.68 -12.35 15.43
C GLN A 144 6.76 -11.27 16.01
N THR A 145 6.18 -11.53 17.18
CA THR A 145 5.34 -10.56 17.91
C THR A 145 6.12 -9.36 18.44
N THR A 146 7.45 -9.48 18.54
CA THR A 146 8.37 -8.42 18.95
C THR A 146 8.74 -7.46 17.83
N ASP A 147 8.41 -7.78 16.58
CA ASP A 147 8.57 -6.85 15.47
C ASP A 147 7.66 -5.66 15.71
N THR A 148 8.23 -4.46 15.68
CA THR A 148 7.63 -3.20 16.15
C THR A 148 6.31 -2.79 15.49
N ALA A 149 5.82 -3.54 14.53
CA ALA A 149 4.48 -3.43 13.97
C ALA A 149 4.13 -4.69 13.15
N PRO A 150 3.93 -5.88 13.76
CA PRO A 150 3.63 -7.11 13.01
C PRO A 150 2.33 -6.99 12.18
N PHE A 151 1.50 -5.97 12.47
CA PHE A 151 0.23 -5.72 11.80
C PHE A 151 0.26 -4.60 10.77
N ASP A 152 1.33 -3.81 10.71
CA ASP A 152 1.53 -2.80 9.67
C ASP A 152 2.13 -3.41 8.39
N ASN A 153 2.59 -4.65 8.48
CA ASN A 153 3.09 -5.39 7.33
C ASN A 153 1.97 -5.66 6.32
N SER A 154 2.27 -5.38 5.06
CA SER A 154 1.39 -5.72 3.94
C SER A 154 1.30 -7.23 3.73
N VAL A 155 0.36 -7.67 2.90
CA VAL A 155 0.31 -9.07 2.43
C VAL A 155 1.64 -9.47 1.79
N TYR A 156 2.28 -8.56 1.04
CA TYR A 156 3.60 -8.79 0.43
C TYR A 156 4.70 -9.03 1.46
N ASP A 157 4.70 -8.31 2.60
CA ASP A 157 5.67 -8.52 3.67
C ASP A 157 5.51 -9.89 4.33
N CYS A 158 4.27 -10.38 4.44
CA CYS A 158 4.01 -11.73 4.90
C CYS A 158 4.60 -12.78 3.95
N PHE A 159 4.36 -12.64 2.64
CA PHE A 159 4.97 -13.53 1.64
C PHE A 159 6.49 -13.45 1.65
N LYS A 160 7.04 -12.24 1.75
CA LYS A 160 8.47 -12.03 1.89
C LYS A 160 9.03 -12.78 3.11
N ALA A 161 8.38 -12.67 4.27
CA ALA A 161 8.79 -13.38 5.48
C ALA A 161 8.77 -14.91 5.32
N ILE A 162 7.76 -15.46 4.65
CA ILE A 162 7.68 -16.90 4.35
C ILE A 162 8.84 -17.33 3.45
N ILE A 163 9.12 -16.57 2.38
CA ILE A 163 10.20 -16.85 1.43
C ILE A 163 11.58 -16.74 2.11
N LEU A 164 11.77 -15.73 2.98
CA LEU A 164 12.99 -15.57 3.78
C LEU A 164 13.31 -16.78 4.65
N LYS A 165 12.26 -17.44 5.18
CA LYS A 165 12.41 -18.69 5.95
C LYS A 165 12.58 -19.95 5.08
N GLY A 166 12.51 -19.80 3.75
CA GLY A 166 12.74 -20.88 2.79
C GLY A 166 11.51 -21.76 2.49
N ASP A 167 10.34 -21.45 3.03
CA ASP A 167 9.13 -22.22 2.79
C ASP A 167 8.38 -21.76 1.51
N ASN A 168 9.04 -21.92 0.37
CA ASN A 168 8.50 -21.52 -0.92
C ASN A 168 7.22 -22.28 -1.28
N LYS A 169 7.10 -23.54 -0.85
CA LYS A 169 5.90 -24.37 -1.11
C LYS A 169 4.68 -23.76 -0.42
N TYR A 170 4.84 -23.41 0.84
CA TYR A 170 3.77 -22.74 1.59
C TYR A 170 3.43 -21.36 1.00
N ALA A 171 4.43 -20.57 0.58
CA ALA A 171 4.20 -19.32 -0.11
C ALA A 171 3.37 -19.51 -1.40
N GLU A 172 3.65 -20.54 -2.20
CA GLU A 172 2.90 -20.85 -3.43
C GLU A 172 1.47 -21.32 -3.14
N GLU A 173 1.26 -22.09 -2.08
CA GLU A 173 -0.08 -22.53 -1.63
C GLU A 173 -0.93 -21.36 -1.16
N GLU A 174 -0.39 -20.49 -0.31
CA GLU A 174 -1.09 -19.28 0.15
C GLU A 174 -1.33 -18.29 -1.01
N ASN A 175 -0.42 -18.18 -1.97
CA ASN A 175 -0.61 -17.29 -3.12
C ASN A 175 -1.89 -17.60 -3.91
N LYS A 176 -2.29 -18.88 -4.00
CA LYS A 176 -3.55 -19.27 -4.65
C LYS A 176 -4.77 -18.73 -3.93
N THR A 177 -4.67 -18.53 -2.62
CA THR A 177 -5.76 -17.99 -1.77
C THR A 177 -5.87 -16.48 -1.87
N TYR A 178 -4.73 -15.79 -2.01
CA TYR A 178 -4.66 -14.31 -1.99
C TYR A 178 -4.63 -13.69 -3.39
N ASP A 179 -4.68 -14.53 -4.44
CA ASP A 179 -4.76 -14.12 -5.85
C ASP A 179 -3.78 -13.01 -6.25
N ILE A 180 -2.54 -13.11 -5.72
CA ILE A 180 -1.47 -12.22 -6.18
C ILE A 180 -1.12 -12.64 -7.60
N SER A 181 -1.16 -11.70 -8.53
CA SER A 181 -0.88 -12.01 -9.93
C SER A 181 0.49 -12.71 -10.06
N PRO A 182 0.62 -13.72 -10.96
CA PRO A 182 1.86 -14.49 -11.12
C PRO A 182 3.10 -13.60 -11.32
N LYS A 183 2.96 -12.51 -12.07
CA LYS A 183 4.02 -11.52 -12.28
C LYS A 183 4.46 -10.88 -10.98
N LYS A 184 3.51 -10.35 -10.18
CA LYS A 184 3.82 -9.67 -8.92
C LYS A 184 4.45 -10.62 -7.90
N TYR A 185 3.92 -11.85 -7.80
CA TYR A 185 4.47 -12.88 -6.92
C TYR A 185 5.90 -13.26 -7.30
N MET A 186 6.15 -13.45 -8.61
CA MET A 186 7.49 -13.79 -9.09
C MET A 186 8.50 -12.67 -8.83
N ILE A 187 8.14 -11.41 -9.10
CA ILE A 187 8.98 -10.25 -8.79
C ILE A 187 9.29 -10.19 -7.29
N LEU A 188 8.29 -10.39 -6.43
CA LEU A 188 8.48 -10.42 -4.98
C LEU A 188 9.48 -11.51 -4.57
N ARG A 189 9.33 -12.72 -5.11
CA ARG A 189 10.22 -13.85 -4.84
C ARG A 189 11.66 -13.56 -5.25
N LEU A 190 11.86 -13.06 -6.45
CA LEU A 190 13.19 -12.73 -6.96
C LEU A 190 13.83 -11.60 -6.17
N ARG A 191 13.09 -10.53 -5.84
CA ARG A 191 13.57 -9.44 -4.98
C ARG A 191 13.96 -9.94 -3.59
N THR A 192 13.17 -10.83 -3.01
CA THR A 192 13.49 -11.44 -1.71
C THR A 192 14.79 -12.24 -1.76
N TYR A 193 15.02 -13.02 -2.83
CA TYR A 193 16.29 -13.73 -3.01
C TYR A 193 17.46 -12.78 -3.20
N ALA A 194 17.30 -11.70 -3.95
CA ALA A 194 18.33 -10.69 -4.15
C ALA A 194 18.69 -9.98 -2.82
N GLU A 195 17.71 -9.64 -1.98
CA GLU A 195 17.93 -9.10 -0.64
C GLU A 195 18.72 -10.05 0.26
N MET A 196 18.51 -11.36 0.10
CA MET A 196 19.28 -12.41 0.79
C MET A 196 20.69 -12.62 0.18
N ASN A 197 21.03 -11.88 -0.88
CA ASN A 197 22.22 -12.10 -1.71
C ASN A 197 22.31 -13.52 -2.32
N LYS A 198 21.15 -14.20 -2.52
CA LYS A 198 21.03 -15.55 -3.07
C LYS A 198 20.78 -15.50 -4.59
N PHE A 199 21.75 -14.96 -5.34
CA PHE A 199 21.62 -14.85 -6.80
C PHE A 199 21.58 -16.20 -7.50
N ASP A 200 22.26 -17.21 -6.95
CA ASP A 200 22.17 -18.60 -7.45
C ASP A 200 20.72 -19.14 -7.41
N ALA A 201 19.94 -18.73 -6.39
CA ALA A 201 18.53 -19.11 -6.34
C ALA A 201 17.69 -18.42 -7.43
N ILE A 202 18.05 -17.19 -7.80
CA ILE A 202 17.46 -16.50 -8.94
C ILE A 202 17.79 -17.23 -10.24
N ASP A 203 19.07 -17.55 -10.45
CA ASP A 203 19.52 -18.29 -11.62
C ASP A 203 18.83 -19.66 -11.72
N ASN A 204 18.63 -20.36 -10.59
CA ASN A 204 17.89 -21.63 -10.56
C ASN A 204 16.41 -21.47 -10.93
N VAL A 205 15.75 -20.39 -10.53
CA VAL A 205 14.36 -20.10 -10.94
C VAL A 205 14.27 -19.84 -12.44
N LEU A 206 15.28 -19.18 -13.00
CA LEU A 206 15.34 -18.84 -14.43
C LEU A 206 15.81 -20.00 -15.30
N ASN A 207 16.60 -20.93 -14.75
CA ASN A 207 17.13 -22.07 -15.48
C ASN A 207 16.00 -22.99 -15.97
N GLY A 208 16.04 -23.33 -17.26
CA GLY A 208 15.09 -24.24 -17.90
C GLY A 208 13.71 -23.63 -18.22
N THR A 209 13.54 -22.32 -17.99
CA THR A 209 12.30 -21.62 -18.33
C THR A 209 12.57 -20.29 -19.02
N THR A 210 11.58 -19.76 -19.74
CA THR A 210 11.68 -18.44 -20.38
C THR A 210 11.05 -17.38 -19.49
N LEU A 211 11.54 -16.13 -19.56
CA LEU A 211 10.95 -15.01 -18.83
C LEU A 211 9.44 -14.89 -19.09
N LYS A 212 9.02 -15.12 -20.35
CA LYS A 212 7.61 -15.10 -20.74
C LYS A 212 6.75 -16.10 -19.96
N LYS A 213 7.24 -17.32 -19.69
CA LYS A 213 6.53 -18.33 -18.88
C LYS A 213 6.40 -17.91 -17.42
N LEU A 214 7.34 -17.11 -16.93
CA LEU A 214 7.32 -16.52 -15.59
C LEU A 214 6.55 -15.21 -15.53
N ASN A 215 5.95 -14.76 -16.63
CA ASN A 215 5.31 -13.45 -16.77
C ASN A 215 6.26 -12.27 -16.48
N LEU A 216 7.55 -12.44 -16.76
CA LEU A 216 8.58 -11.43 -16.62
C LEU A 216 9.02 -10.89 -17.97
N THR A 217 9.56 -9.68 -17.98
CA THR A 217 10.21 -9.06 -19.13
C THR A 217 11.71 -8.88 -18.86
N PRO A 218 12.54 -8.72 -19.91
CA PRO A 218 13.94 -8.35 -19.71
C PRO A 218 14.11 -7.10 -18.86
N LEU A 219 13.21 -6.11 -19.01
CA LEU A 219 13.20 -4.89 -18.20
C LEU A 219 13.05 -5.18 -16.71
N ASN A 220 12.13 -6.09 -16.32
CA ASN A 220 11.95 -6.43 -14.91
C ASN A 220 13.21 -7.05 -14.29
N MET A 221 13.96 -7.82 -15.09
CA MET A 221 15.23 -8.41 -14.65
C MET A 221 16.36 -7.37 -14.61
N ALA A 222 16.42 -6.50 -15.61
CA ALA A 222 17.41 -5.41 -15.63
C ALA A 222 17.24 -4.51 -14.39
N GLU A 223 16.02 -4.06 -14.09
CA GLU A 223 15.70 -3.27 -12.90
C GLU A 223 16.10 -4.00 -11.62
N LEU A 224 15.76 -5.28 -11.50
CA LEU A 224 16.15 -6.10 -10.35
C LEU A 224 17.67 -6.07 -10.13
N TYR A 225 18.44 -6.36 -11.16
CA TYR A 225 19.90 -6.42 -11.03
C TYR A 225 20.55 -5.04 -10.84
N VAL A 226 19.95 -3.96 -11.37
CA VAL A 226 20.38 -2.56 -11.09
C VAL A 226 20.16 -2.22 -9.63
N ASP A 227 18.97 -2.51 -9.07
CA ASP A 227 18.62 -2.22 -7.68
C ASP A 227 19.63 -2.87 -6.70
N TYR A 228 20.13 -4.06 -7.04
CA TYR A 228 21.10 -4.80 -6.21
C TYR A 228 22.56 -4.69 -6.70
N LYS A 229 22.86 -3.72 -7.57
CA LYS A 229 24.20 -3.38 -8.06
C LYS A 229 24.93 -4.55 -8.76
N LYS A 230 24.20 -5.47 -9.37
CA LYS A 230 24.73 -6.57 -10.18
C LYS A 230 24.78 -6.15 -11.65
N TYR A 231 25.57 -5.13 -11.94
CA TYR A 231 25.54 -4.39 -13.20
C TYR A 231 25.87 -5.23 -14.43
N ASP A 232 26.76 -6.20 -14.32
CA ASP A 232 27.10 -7.07 -15.48
C ASP A 232 25.89 -7.93 -15.90
N LYS A 233 25.16 -8.48 -14.91
CA LYS A 233 23.91 -9.19 -15.17
C LYS A 233 22.80 -8.24 -15.69
N ALA A 234 22.73 -7.02 -15.17
CA ALA A 234 21.79 -6.03 -15.66
C ALA A 234 22.00 -5.72 -17.16
N VAL A 235 23.27 -5.55 -17.57
CA VAL A 235 23.62 -5.31 -18.99
C VAL A 235 23.14 -6.43 -19.89
N GLU A 236 23.29 -7.70 -19.48
CA GLU A 236 22.80 -8.86 -20.26
C GLU A 236 21.30 -8.77 -20.55
N TYR A 237 20.50 -8.33 -19.60
CA TYR A 237 19.04 -8.17 -19.77
C TYR A 237 18.68 -6.88 -20.51
N ILE A 238 19.42 -5.78 -20.29
CA ILE A 238 19.21 -4.54 -21.01
C ILE A 238 19.39 -4.75 -22.51
N LYS A 239 20.38 -5.53 -22.93
CA LYS A 239 20.60 -5.86 -24.36
C LYS A 239 19.46 -6.68 -24.99
N GLN A 240 18.60 -7.29 -24.18
CA GLN A 240 17.41 -8.03 -24.63
C GLN A 240 16.15 -7.17 -24.72
N ILE A 241 16.18 -5.92 -24.28
CA ILE A 241 15.06 -5.00 -24.39
C ILE A 241 15.02 -4.46 -25.82
N ASN A 242 14.01 -4.86 -26.58
CA ASN A 242 13.87 -4.51 -28.00
C ASN A 242 12.73 -3.54 -28.27
N GLU A 243 11.91 -3.22 -27.25
CA GLU A 243 10.79 -2.32 -27.40
C GLU A 243 11.28 -0.88 -27.56
N PRO A 244 10.91 -0.17 -28.65
CA PRO A 244 11.38 1.19 -28.94
C PRO A 244 11.05 2.20 -27.84
N ASP A 245 9.90 2.03 -27.18
CA ASP A 245 9.43 2.90 -26.10
C ASP A 245 10.39 2.93 -24.88
N TYR A 246 11.23 1.90 -24.73
CA TYR A 246 12.19 1.82 -23.63
C TYR A 246 13.61 2.20 -24.02
N PHE A 247 13.85 2.71 -25.25
CA PHE A 247 15.19 3.04 -25.73
C PHE A 247 15.90 4.05 -24.81
N ASP A 248 15.27 5.19 -24.55
CA ASP A 248 15.88 6.23 -23.71
C ASP A 248 16.10 5.72 -22.27
N TYR A 249 15.15 4.97 -21.72
CA TYR A 249 15.29 4.37 -20.39
C TYR A 249 16.45 3.38 -20.30
N LYS A 250 16.64 2.55 -21.30
CA LYS A 250 17.76 1.62 -21.44
C LYS A 250 19.11 2.35 -21.44
N ILE A 251 19.22 3.45 -22.19
CA ILE A 251 20.45 4.26 -22.25
C ILE A 251 20.73 4.92 -20.89
N GLU A 252 19.71 5.48 -20.24
CA GLU A 252 19.87 6.09 -18.92
C GLU A 252 20.26 5.06 -17.84
N MET A 253 19.70 3.84 -17.87
CA MET A 253 20.13 2.75 -16.98
C MET A 253 21.62 2.42 -17.16
N LEU A 254 22.09 2.32 -18.41
CA LEU A 254 23.50 2.04 -18.71
C LEU A 254 24.42 3.19 -18.25
N LYS A 255 24.02 4.44 -18.46
CA LYS A 255 24.74 5.62 -17.94
C LYS A 255 24.79 5.63 -16.41
N TYR A 256 23.66 5.31 -15.74
CA TYR A 256 23.57 5.23 -14.28
C TYR A 256 24.58 4.19 -13.71
N MET A 257 24.75 3.07 -14.40
CA MET A 257 25.70 2.02 -14.04
C MET A 257 27.15 2.31 -14.47
N GLU A 258 27.41 3.47 -15.07
CA GLU A 258 28.68 3.85 -15.69
C GLU A 258 29.13 2.89 -16.82
N LYS A 259 28.19 2.13 -17.41
CA LYS A 259 28.42 1.22 -18.53
C LYS A 259 28.36 1.97 -19.88
N TYR A 260 29.14 3.03 -20.00
CA TYR A 260 29.15 3.93 -21.15
C TYR A 260 29.51 3.23 -22.46
N ALA A 261 30.39 2.24 -22.42
CA ALA A 261 30.74 1.46 -23.60
C ALA A 261 29.56 0.64 -24.15
N ASP A 262 28.73 0.07 -23.25
CA ASP A 262 27.51 -0.66 -23.62
C ASP A 262 26.42 0.30 -24.10
N ALA A 263 26.36 1.51 -23.51
CA ALA A 263 25.43 2.55 -23.97
C ALA A 263 25.76 2.99 -25.40
N LEU A 264 27.05 3.23 -25.73
CA LEU A 264 27.49 3.53 -27.09
C LEU A 264 27.11 2.41 -28.08
N GLU A 265 27.36 1.16 -27.73
CA GLU A 265 26.97 0.02 -28.56
C GLU A 265 25.46 0.02 -28.83
N CYS A 266 24.64 0.19 -27.79
CA CYS A 266 23.19 0.23 -27.92
C CYS A 266 22.71 1.40 -28.83
N ILE A 267 23.29 2.60 -28.69
CA ILE A 267 22.92 3.76 -29.49
C ILE A 267 23.30 3.56 -30.97
N ILE A 268 24.52 3.11 -31.24
CA ILE A 268 25.06 3.02 -32.60
C ILE A 268 24.40 1.88 -33.38
N THR A 269 24.10 0.76 -32.70
CA THR A 269 23.47 -0.40 -33.35
C THR A 269 21.95 -0.28 -33.55
N ASP A 270 21.31 0.66 -32.87
CA ASP A 270 19.88 0.92 -33.04
C ASP A 270 19.63 1.60 -34.37
N LYS A 271 18.80 1.01 -35.24
CA LYS A 271 18.53 1.53 -36.59
C LYS A 271 17.56 2.71 -36.60
N ASP A 272 16.70 2.77 -35.61
CA ASP A 272 15.59 3.74 -35.54
C ASP A 272 15.91 4.99 -34.69
N CYS A 273 17.15 5.09 -34.21
CA CYS A 273 17.58 6.22 -33.39
C CYS A 273 17.99 7.42 -34.25
N ASP A 274 17.13 8.41 -34.38
CA ASP A 274 17.40 9.65 -35.13
C ASP A 274 18.41 10.60 -34.45
N ARG A 275 18.73 10.35 -33.16
CA ARG A 275 19.55 11.22 -32.31
C ARG A 275 20.92 10.63 -31.98
N LYS A 276 21.42 9.68 -32.79
CA LYS A 276 22.70 8.96 -32.51
C LYS A 276 23.83 9.90 -32.20
N ASP A 277 24.09 10.89 -33.06
CA ASP A 277 25.22 11.80 -32.91
C ASP A 277 25.14 12.62 -31.62
N ILE A 278 23.94 13.07 -31.24
CA ILE A 278 23.71 13.84 -30.00
C ILE A 278 24.02 12.96 -28.78
N LEU A 279 23.48 11.74 -28.75
CA LEU A 279 23.65 10.81 -27.64
C LEU A 279 25.09 10.30 -27.51
N VAL A 280 25.75 10.04 -28.63
CA VAL A 280 27.16 9.64 -28.66
C VAL A 280 28.03 10.79 -28.16
N ASN A 281 27.82 12.02 -28.62
CA ASN A 281 28.57 13.19 -28.16
C ASN A 281 28.39 13.46 -26.66
N ASP A 282 27.17 13.26 -26.11
CA ASP A 282 26.93 13.38 -24.67
C ASP A 282 27.78 12.35 -23.86
N ILE A 283 27.88 11.12 -24.36
CA ILE A 283 28.73 10.10 -23.72
C ILE A 283 30.18 10.45 -23.85
N LEU A 284 30.67 10.84 -25.05
CA LEU A 284 32.05 11.17 -25.29
C LEU A 284 32.51 12.43 -24.55
N ALA A 285 31.62 13.35 -24.26
CA ALA A 285 31.90 14.49 -23.39
C ALA A 285 32.24 14.05 -21.94
N LYS A 286 31.61 12.99 -21.46
CA LYS A 286 31.82 12.41 -20.12
C LYS A 286 32.98 11.39 -20.10
N LYS A 287 33.20 10.68 -21.20
CA LYS A 287 34.18 9.60 -21.35
C LYS A 287 34.89 9.72 -22.70
N PRO A 288 35.88 10.67 -22.81
CA PRO A 288 36.60 10.92 -24.07
C PRO A 288 37.44 9.72 -24.55
N ASP A 289 37.85 8.87 -23.62
CA ASP A 289 38.64 7.66 -23.87
C ASP A 289 37.88 6.59 -24.71
N LEU A 290 36.56 6.71 -24.80
CA LEU A 290 35.71 5.80 -25.60
C LEU A 290 35.62 6.22 -27.07
N ARG A 291 36.28 7.28 -27.53
CA ARG A 291 36.20 7.77 -28.92
C ARG A 291 36.60 6.70 -29.94
N ASN A 292 37.73 6.03 -29.73
CA ASN A 292 38.16 4.97 -30.67
C ASN A 292 37.13 3.84 -30.78
N LYS A 293 36.51 3.47 -29.66
CA LYS A 293 35.45 2.47 -29.66
C LYS A 293 34.21 2.94 -30.39
N ALA A 294 33.83 4.18 -30.25
CA ALA A 294 32.70 4.78 -30.98
C ALA A 294 32.98 4.76 -32.49
N ASP A 295 34.20 5.15 -32.92
CA ASP A 295 34.56 5.15 -34.33
C ASP A 295 34.59 3.71 -34.92
N GLU A 296 35.07 2.71 -34.17
CA GLU A 296 35.01 1.30 -34.57
C GLU A 296 33.55 0.81 -34.73
N LEU A 297 32.67 1.20 -33.79
CA LEU A 297 31.28 0.80 -33.86
C LEU A 297 30.54 1.48 -35.05
N PHE A 298 30.82 2.75 -35.31
CA PHE A 298 30.29 3.45 -36.48
C PHE A 298 30.83 2.83 -37.79
N ALA A 299 32.09 2.47 -37.86
CA ALA A 299 32.65 1.78 -39.04
C ALA A 299 31.99 0.40 -39.30
N LYS A 300 31.54 -0.28 -38.24
CA LYS A 300 30.96 -1.60 -38.33
C LYS A 300 29.45 -1.60 -38.57
N TYR A 301 28.73 -0.64 -37.94
CA TYR A 301 27.27 -0.63 -37.88
C TYR A 301 26.65 0.71 -38.31
N GLY A 302 27.46 1.78 -38.50
CA GLY A 302 26.98 3.08 -38.93
C GLY A 302 26.55 3.03 -40.40
N HIS A 303 25.25 3.16 -40.62
CA HIS A 303 24.64 3.36 -41.93
C HIS A 303 24.19 4.79 -42.08
#